data_59946cc7e7a4ec6743091212559ca05e
#
_entry.id   59946cc7e7a4ec6743091212559ca05e
#
_cell.length_a   1.000
_cell.length_b   1.000
_cell.length_c   1.000
_cell.angle_alpha   90.00
_cell.angle_beta   90.00
_cell.angle_gamma   90.00
#
_symmetry.space_group_name_H-M   'P 1'
#
loop_
_entity.id
_entity.type
_entity.pdbx_description
1 polymer ?
#
loop_
_entity_poly.entity_id
_entity_poly.type
_entity_poly.pdbx_seq_one_letter_code
_entity_poly.pdbx_strand_id
1 'polypeptide(L)'
;MNPIGGTELQVKLLEKYVDSKLLNNFQITTSVPEKIPLAKDKINILWQQNSYDQPNLAPWFKDKDNHKKYDWYVFNSHWCYEKFRMVYKVPTERCTVIKNAIDNFPERKIHKKGDPIRMIFHPTPWRGLNIILGAMQLIKNENITLDVFSSTKIYGNEFMDNNDDTYKPLYAQAAELKNVNYRGWHSNDYICKHITDYQIFPYSNNWEETSCISAIEALGAGLHMITTNYGALFETCSEWPVYVQYDTNYKNMSECFAYAIDSVIDYLHHDRCQEHLQMQQDFYKKFYSWSKRSLEWTNFLEGVLNAKS
;
A
#
# COMPACT_ATOMS: atom_id res chain seq x y z
N MET A 1 -5.15 5.08 -21.01
CA MET A 1 -4.68 3.99 -20.12
C MET A 1 -5.67 3.89 -18.99
N ASN A 2 -6.25 2.72 -18.74
CA ASN A 2 -7.19 2.57 -17.63
C ASN A 2 -6.45 2.84 -16.31
N PRO A 3 -7.09 3.46 -15.32
CA PRO A 3 -6.48 3.67 -14.01
C PRO A 3 -6.11 2.30 -13.42
N ILE A 4 -4.91 2.21 -12.86
CA ILE A 4 -4.43 0.99 -12.20
C ILE A 4 -4.05 1.40 -10.78
N GLY A 5 -5.06 1.46 -9.91
CA GLY A 5 -4.86 1.59 -8.47
C GLY A 5 -4.45 0.26 -7.85
N GLY A 6 -4.19 0.27 -6.54
CA GLY A 6 -3.77 -0.94 -5.83
C GLY A 6 -4.78 -2.09 -5.91
N THR A 7 -6.08 -1.77 -5.88
CA THR A 7 -7.16 -2.77 -5.99
C THR A 7 -7.14 -3.46 -7.35
N GLU A 8 -7.06 -2.69 -8.44
CA GLU A 8 -7.03 -3.20 -9.81
C GLU A 8 -5.77 -4.04 -10.06
N LEU A 9 -4.63 -3.64 -9.49
CA LEU A 9 -3.40 -4.42 -9.54
C LEU A 9 -3.59 -5.79 -8.86
N GLN A 10 -4.21 -5.83 -7.67
CA GLN A 10 -4.44 -7.09 -6.97
C GLN A 10 -5.40 -8.01 -7.73
N VAL A 11 -6.45 -7.48 -8.35
CA VAL A 11 -7.37 -8.27 -9.21
C VAL A 11 -6.63 -8.86 -10.41
N LYS A 12 -5.84 -8.05 -11.11
CA LYS A 12 -5.02 -8.51 -12.25
C LYS A 12 -4.05 -9.63 -11.85
N LEU A 13 -3.47 -9.54 -10.66
CA LEU A 13 -2.55 -10.56 -10.15
C LEU A 13 -3.30 -11.83 -9.70
N LEU A 14 -4.50 -11.69 -9.12
CA LEU A 14 -5.36 -12.84 -8.83
C LEU A 14 -5.68 -13.63 -10.12
N GLU A 15 -6.11 -12.94 -11.18
CA GLU A 15 -6.40 -13.54 -12.48
C GLU A 15 -5.18 -14.16 -13.16
N LYS A 16 -3.99 -13.59 -12.92
CA LYS A 16 -2.72 -14.12 -13.47
C LYS A 16 -2.26 -15.41 -12.79
N TYR A 17 -2.47 -15.52 -11.47
CA TYR A 17 -1.85 -16.57 -10.66
C TYR A 17 -2.80 -17.68 -10.20
N VAL A 18 -4.11 -17.49 -10.25
CA VAL A 18 -5.10 -18.50 -9.87
C VAL A 18 -5.79 -19.06 -11.11
N ASP A 19 -6.02 -20.37 -11.12
CA ASP A 19 -6.62 -21.05 -12.27
C ASP A 19 -7.99 -20.44 -12.62
N SER A 20 -8.13 -20.05 -13.89
CA SER A 20 -9.36 -19.44 -14.41
C SER A 20 -10.58 -20.37 -14.31
N LYS A 21 -10.39 -21.70 -14.41
CA LYS A 21 -11.48 -22.68 -14.21
C LYS A 21 -12.01 -22.65 -12.78
N LEU A 22 -11.11 -22.47 -11.80
CA LEU A 22 -11.51 -22.31 -10.41
C LEU A 22 -12.24 -20.99 -10.22
N LEU A 23 -11.68 -19.88 -10.72
CA LEU A 23 -12.26 -18.53 -10.60
C LEU A 23 -13.64 -18.41 -11.25
N ASN A 24 -13.93 -19.16 -12.30
CA ASN A 24 -15.22 -19.14 -13.01
C ASN A 24 -16.43 -19.54 -12.13
N ASN A 25 -16.21 -20.24 -11.02
CA ASN A 25 -17.25 -20.58 -10.06
C ASN A 25 -17.64 -19.42 -9.13
N PHE A 26 -16.88 -18.33 -9.16
CA PHE A 26 -17.02 -17.22 -8.23
C PHE A 26 -17.30 -15.90 -8.96
N GLN A 27 -17.99 -15.01 -8.29
CA GLN A 27 -18.03 -13.59 -8.60
C GLN A 27 -17.34 -12.84 -7.47
N ILE A 28 -16.17 -12.29 -7.74
CA ILE A 28 -15.37 -11.53 -6.78
C ILE A 28 -15.59 -10.04 -7.04
N THR A 29 -16.34 -9.39 -6.15
CA THR A 29 -16.56 -7.94 -6.16
C THR A 29 -15.56 -7.29 -5.22
N THR A 30 -14.90 -6.23 -5.67
CA THR A 30 -13.90 -5.52 -4.86
C THR A 30 -14.43 -4.22 -4.27
N SER A 31 -14.07 -3.96 -3.04
CA SER A 31 -14.25 -2.71 -2.28
C SER A 31 -15.71 -2.28 -2.09
N VAL A 32 -16.42 -1.91 -3.15
CA VAL A 32 -17.78 -1.38 -3.09
C VAL A 32 -18.79 -2.50 -3.31
N PRO A 33 -19.61 -2.84 -2.32
CA PRO A 33 -20.66 -3.86 -2.46
C PRO A 33 -21.62 -3.51 -3.61
N GLU A 34 -22.09 -4.55 -4.31
CA GLU A 34 -23.06 -4.41 -5.40
C GLU A 34 -22.66 -3.43 -6.51
N LYS A 35 -21.33 -3.10 -6.63
CA LYS A 35 -20.79 -2.35 -7.77
C LYS A 35 -21.14 -3.00 -9.11
N ILE A 36 -21.27 -4.33 -9.10
CA ILE A 36 -21.84 -5.14 -10.17
C ILE A 36 -22.99 -5.98 -9.60
N PRO A 37 -24.05 -6.29 -10.37
CA PRO A 37 -25.13 -7.14 -9.92
C PRO A 37 -24.64 -8.51 -9.47
N LEU A 38 -25.16 -9.05 -8.38
CA LEU A 38 -24.77 -10.36 -7.86
C LEU A 38 -25.16 -11.47 -8.83
N ALA A 39 -24.24 -12.38 -9.07
CA ALA A 39 -24.47 -13.57 -9.91
C ALA A 39 -25.38 -14.56 -9.17
N LYS A 40 -26.36 -15.11 -9.90
CA LYS A 40 -27.28 -16.11 -9.34
C LYS A 40 -26.72 -17.54 -9.35
N ASP A 41 -25.80 -17.79 -10.27
CA ASP A 41 -25.21 -19.09 -10.57
C ASP A 41 -23.75 -19.23 -10.08
N LYS A 42 -23.25 -18.24 -9.33
CA LYS A 42 -21.88 -18.22 -8.79
C LYS A 42 -21.89 -17.97 -7.29
N ILE A 43 -20.79 -18.29 -6.65
CA ILE A 43 -20.53 -17.92 -5.26
C ILE A 43 -20.03 -16.47 -5.26
N ASN A 44 -20.75 -15.61 -4.53
CA ASN A 44 -20.46 -14.17 -4.46
C ASN A 44 -19.50 -13.87 -3.31
N ILE A 45 -18.33 -13.35 -3.62
CA ILE A 45 -17.30 -12.95 -2.66
C ILE A 45 -17.13 -11.43 -2.70
N LEU A 46 -17.15 -10.78 -1.54
CA LEU A 46 -16.73 -9.38 -1.41
C LEU A 46 -15.29 -9.33 -0.92
N TRP A 47 -14.38 -8.90 -1.79
CA TRP A 47 -12.97 -8.69 -1.46
C TRP A 47 -12.75 -7.23 -1.05
N GLN A 48 -12.68 -6.98 0.25
CA GLN A 48 -12.59 -5.65 0.80
C GLN A 48 -11.16 -5.12 0.76
N GLN A 49 -10.99 -3.98 0.06
CA GLN A 49 -9.74 -3.27 -0.11
C GLN A 49 -9.80 -1.84 0.47
N ASN A 50 -11.01 -1.33 0.75
CA ASN A 50 -11.23 0.01 1.27
C ASN A 50 -11.40 0.01 2.79
N SER A 51 -11.16 1.16 3.43
CA SER A 51 -11.40 1.34 4.84
C SER A 51 -12.90 1.36 5.18
N TYR A 52 -13.22 0.96 6.41
CA TYR A 52 -14.57 0.82 6.94
C TYR A 52 -15.35 2.14 7.04
N ASP A 53 -14.64 3.26 7.17
CA ASP A 53 -15.20 4.59 7.40
C ASP A 53 -15.56 5.35 6.11
N GLN A 54 -15.36 4.73 4.95
CA GLN A 54 -15.68 5.40 3.70
C GLN A 54 -17.18 5.65 3.54
N PRO A 55 -17.60 6.88 3.19
CA PRO A 55 -19.00 7.28 3.13
C PRO A 55 -19.87 6.44 2.21
N ASN A 56 -19.29 5.91 1.12
CA ASN A 56 -19.99 5.05 0.16
C ASN A 56 -20.15 3.60 0.62
N LEU A 57 -19.46 3.17 1.67
CA LEU A 57 -19.54 1.82 2.23
C LEU A 57 -20.44 1.73 3.46
N ALA A 58 -20.33 2.73 4.34
CA ALA A 58 -20.99 2.73 5.64
C ALA A 58 -22.51 2.46 5.58
N PRO A 59 -23.30 3.05 4.67
CA PRO A 59 -24.73 2.80 4.60
C PRO A 59 -25.06 1.32 4.31
N TRP A 60 -24.32 0.69 3.41
CA TRP A 60 -24.54 -0.70 3.03
C TRP A 60 -24.21 -1.66 4.20
N PHE A 61 -23.08 -1.46 4.88
CA PHE A 61 -22.66 -2.33 5.98
C PHE A 61 -23.43 -2.12 7.28
N LYS A 62 -24.08 -0.96 7.48
CA LYS A 62 -24.95 -0.71 8.64
C LYS A 62 -26.23 -1.56 8.60
N ASP A 63 -26.71 -1.87 7.41
CA ASP A 63 -27.86 -2.77 7.21
C ASP A 63 -27.38 -4.24 7.27
N LYS A 64 -27.74 -4.94 8.35
CA LYS A 64 -27.33 -6.33 8.57
C LYS A 64 -27.94 -7.32 7.57
N ASP A 65 -29.06 -7.00 6.95
CA ASP A 65 -29.68 -7.86 5.94
C ASP A 65 -28.84 -7.90 4.67
N ASN A 66 -28.09 -6.83 4.38
CA ASN A 66 -27.12 -6.80 3.30
C ASN A 66 -25.99 -7.83 3.50
N HIS A 67 -25.61 -8.14 4.75
CA HIS A 67 -24.56 -9.12 5.02
C HIS A 67 -24.88 -10.53 4.52
N LYS A 68 -26.14 -10.83 4.25
CA LYS A 68 -26.59 -12.13 3.70
C LYS A 68 -26.40 -12.24 2.19
N LYS A 69 -26.14 -11.11 1.51
CA LYS A 69 -26.05 -11.02 0.05
C LYS A 69 -24.76 -11.63 -0.51
N TYR A 70 -23.69 -11.62 0.28
CA TYR A 70 -22.42 -12.26 -0.09
C TYR A 70 -22.25 -13.56 0.67
N ASP A 71 -21.75 -14.58 -0.05
CA ASP A 71 -21.44 -15.87 0.55
C ASP A 71 -20.19 -15.75 1.45
N TRP A 72 -19.20 -14.94 1.02
CA TRP A 72 -17.95 -14.77 1.74
C TRP A 72 -17.41 -13.32 1.66
N TYR A 73 -16.62 -12.97 2.69
CA TYR A 73 -15.90 -11.71 2.80
C TYR A 73 -14.39 -12.00 2.93
N VAL A 74 -13.60 -11.42 2.05
CA VAL A 74 -12.15 -11.50 2.10
C VAL A 74 -11.59 -10.12 2.43
N PHE A 75 -10.77 -10.01 3.46
CA PHE A 75 -10.13 -8.77 3.88
C PHE A 75 -8.64 -8.79 3.56
N ASN A 76 -8.09 -7.64 3.22
CA ASN A 76 -6.67 -7.50 2.84
C ASN A 76 -5.71 -7.37 4.04
N SER A 77 -6.22 -7.32 5.27
CA SER A 77 -5.46 -7.33 6.52
C SER A 77 -6.34 -7.73 7.70
N HIS A 78 -5.73 -8.19 8.78
CA HIS A 78 -6.45 -8.42 10.04
C HIS A 78 -6.97 -7.11 10.63
N TRP A 79 -6.21 -6.01 10.50
CA TRP A 79 -6.66 -4.70 10.91
C TRP A 79 -7.98 -4.32 10.20
N CYS A 80 -8.03 -4.48 8.88
CA CYS A 80 -9.24 -4.18 8.10
C CYS A 80 -10.42 -5.07 8.55
N TYR A 81 -10.20 -6.38 8.67
CA TYR A 81 -11.20 -7.33 9.17
C TYR A 81 -11.74 -6.92 10.55
N GLU A 82 -10.86 -6.61 11.51
CA GLU A 82 -11.27 -6.23 12.86
C GLU A 82 -12.11 -4.94 12.89
N LYS A 83 -11.77 -3.95 12.05
CA LYS A 83 -12.57 -2.73 11.92
C LYS A 83 -13.99 -3.04 11.44
N PHE A 84 -14.13 -3.83 10.38
CA PHE A 84 -15.46 -4.23 9.88
C PHE A 84 -16.21 -5.10 10.89
N ARG A 85 -15.55 -6.02 11.58
CA ARG A 85 -16.12 -6.84 12.64
C ARG A 85 -16.62 -6.00 13.81
N MET A 86 -15.81 -5.05 14.29
CA MET A 86 -16.15 -4.21 15.44
C MET A 86 -17.27 -3.21 15.13
N VAL A 87 -17.20 -2.55 13.98
CA VAL A 87 -18.15 -1.47 13.62
C VAL A 87 -19.45 -2.03 13.07
N TYR A 88 -19.39 -2.99 12.15
CA TYR A 88 -20.56 -3.47 11.41
C TYR A 88 -21.05 -4.85 11.84
N LYS A 89 -20.29 -5.57 12.67
CA LYS A 89 -20.65 -6.93 13.11
C LYS A 89 -20.84 -7.89 11.93
N VAL A 90 -19.92 -7.82 10.94
CA VAL A 90 -19.91 -8.76 9.82
C VAL A 90 -19.86 -10.21 10.31
N PRO A 91 -20.48 -11.19 9.60
CA PRO A 91 -20.56 -12.58 10.04
C PRO A 91 -19.18 -13.25 10.02
N THR A 92 -18.61 -13.47 11.18
CA THR A 92 -17.23 -13.97 11.35
C THR A 92 -16.99 -15.33 10.70
N GLU A 93 -18.01 -16.19 10.69
CA GLU A 93 -17.98 -17.53 10.10
C GLU A 93 -17.86 -17.52 8.56
N ARG A 94 -18.07 -16.37 7.93
CA ARG A 94 -17.94 -16.15 6.48
C ARG A 94 -16.85 -15.15 6.12
N CYS A 95 -15.93 -14.89 7.04
CA CYS A 95 -14.85 -13.97 6.83
C CYS A 95 -13.50 -14.70 6.79
N THR A 96 -12.62 -14.24 5.92
CA THR A 96 -11.21 -14.65 5.91
C THR A 96 -10.31 -13.46 5.61
N VAL A 97 -9.04 -13.58 5.97
CA VAL A 97 -8.01 -12.58 5.64
C VAL A 97 -7.03 -13.20 4.66
N ILE A 98 -6.93 -12.59 3.48
CA ILE A 98 -5.92 -12.91 2.49
C ILE A 98 -5.20 -11.59 2.16
N LYS A 99 -3.97 -11.45 2.65
CA LYS A 99 -3.20 -10.21 2.55
C LYS A 99 -2.86 -9.86 1.10
N ASN A 100 -2.74 -8.58 0.80
CA ASN A 100 -2.20 -8.12 -0.48
C ASN A 100 -0.75 -8.61 -0.66
N ALA A 101 -0.32 -8.71 -1.91
CA ALA A 101 1.01 -9.18 -2.27
C ALA A 101 1.52 -8.51 -3.54
N ILE A 102 2.80 -8.70 -3.85
CA ILE A 102 3.46 -8.23 -5.05
C ILE A 102 4.10 -9.40 -5.80
N ASP A 103 4.43 -9.22 -7.07
CA ASP A 103 5.10 -10.25 -7.88
C ASP A 103 6.49 -9.80 -8.38
N ASN A 104 6.92 -8.60 -8.02
CA ASN A 104 8.23 -8.06 -8.40
C ASN A 104 9.13 -7.91 -7.18
N PHE A 105 10.24 -8.64 -7.16
CA PHE A 105 11.28 -8.56 -6.13
C PHE A 105 12.62 -8.35 -6.82
N PRO A 106 12.97 -7.10 -7.17
CA PRO A 106 14.21 -6.79 -7.86
C PRO A 106 15.41 -7.06 -6.96
N GLU A 107 16.57 -7.31 -7.57
CA GLU A 107 17.82 -7.44 -6.83
C GLU A 107 18.18 -6.11 -6.15
N ARG A 108 18.43 -6.17 -4.84
CA ARG A 108 18.76 -5.00 -4.03
C ARG A 108 20.15 -4.46 -4.36
N LYS A 109 20.28 -3.14 -4.43
CA LYS A 109 21.56 -2.46 -4.51
C LYS A 109 22.11 -2.16 -3.11
N ILE A 110 23.37 -2.55 -2.87
CA ILE A 110 24.06 -2.26 -1.61
C ILE A 110 24.51 -0.81 -1.61
N HIS A 111 24.13 -0.05 -0.59
CA HIS A 111 24.59 1.32 -0.38
C HIS A 111 25.94 1.33 0.33
N LYS A 112 26.89 2.09 -0.20
CA LYS A 112 28.26 2.23 0.35
C LYS A 112 28.46 3.62 0.95
N LYS A 113 29.39 3.73 1.85
CA LYS A 113 29.77 5.02 2.44
C LYS A 113 30.22 6.00 1.34
N GLY A 114 29.57 7.18 1.35
CA GLY A 114 29.85 8.24 0.37
C GLY A 114 28.97 8.20 -0.89
N ASP A 115 28.18 7.14 -1.11
CA ASP A 115 27.20 7.15 -2.18
C ASP A 115 26.11 8.19 -1.91
N PRO A 116 25.56 8.85 -2.95
CA PRO A 116 24.42 9.75 -2.78
C PRO A 116 23.21 9.00 -2.24
N ILE A 117 22.48 9.60 -1.31
CA ILE A 117 21.28 9.00 -0.75
C ILE A 117 20.07 9.52 -1.51
N ARG A 118 19.40 8.60 -2.19
CA ARG A 118 18.18 8.88 -2.95
C ARG A 118 16.98 8.29 -2.24
N MET A 119 16.00 9.12 -2.02
CA MET A 119 14.70 8.72 -1.42
C MET A 119 13.61 8.77 -2.48
N ILE A 120 12.58 7.94 -2.32
CA ILE A 120 11.42 7.90 -3.19
C ILE A 120 10.14 8.12 -2.40
N PHE A 121 9.23 8.97 -2.91
CA PHE A 121 7.85 9.09 -2.44
C PHE A 121 6.92 8.87 -3.64
N HIS A 122 6.17 7.76 -3.64
CA HIS A 122 5.28 7.42 -4.77
C HIS A 122 3.80 7.18 -4.40
N PRO A 123 3.35 7.45 -3.16
CA PRO A 123 1.93 7.47 -2.85
C PRO A 123 1.21 8.69 -3.43
N THR A 124 -0.12 8.66 -3.40
CA THR A 124 -0.96 9.81 -3.78
C THR A 124 -0.71 11.02 -2.87
N PRO A 125 -0.97 12.27 -3.35
CA PRO A 125 -0.56 13.47 -2.62
C PRO A 125 -1.23 13.64 -1.25
N TRP A 126 -2.45 13.15 -1.07
CA TRP A 126 -3.14 13.22 0.23
C TRP A 126 -2.62 12.24 1.29
N ARG A 127 -1.66 11.39 0.94
CA ARG A 127 -1.04 10.41 1.84
C ARG A 127 0.25 10.93 2.45
N GLY A 128 0.27 12.23 2.80
CA GLY A 128 1.34 12.85 3.57
C GLY A 128 2.43 13.52 2.72
N LEU A 129 2.18 13.86 1.44
CA LEU A 129 3.14 14.63 0.65
C LEU A 129 3.52 15.96 1.34
N ASN A 130 2.55 16.67 1.93
CA ASN A 130 2.81 17.89 2.68
C ASN A 130 3.75 17.69 3.88
N ILE A 131 3.68 16.54 4.53
CA ILE A 131 4.50 16.22 5.70
C ILE A 131 5.94 15.95 5.28
N ILE A 132 6.15 15.12 4.24
CA ILE A 132 7.51 14.85 3.78
C ILE A 132 8.18 16.07 3.17
N LEU A 133 7.44 16.93 2.45
CA LEU A 133 7.99 18.20 1.96
C LEU A 133 8.40 19.12 3.11
N GLY A 134 7.59 19.17 4.20
CA GLY A 134 7.97 19.85 5.42
C GLY A 134 9.24 19.29 6.05
N ALA A 135 9.40 17.97 6.09
CA ALA A 135 10.64 17.34 6.57
C ALA A 135 11.85 17.70 5.70
N MET A 136 11.69 17.67 4.37
CA MET A 136 12.77 18.02 3.43
C MET A 136 13.28 19.47 3.57
N GLN A 137 12.44 20.40 4.02
CA GLN A 137 12.85 21.77 4.36
C GLN A 137 13.78 21.86 5.58
N LEU A 138 13.68 20.90 6.49
CA LEU A 138 14.43 20.87 7.74
C LEU A 138 15.79 20.14 7.59
N ILE A 139 15.89 19.24 6.63
CA ILE A 139 17.10 18.46 6.37
C ILE A 139 18.17 19.34 5.74
N LYS A 140 19.34 19.37 6.37
CA LYS A 140 20.50 20.19 5.93
C LYS A 140 21.55 19.40 5.14
N ASN A 141 21.44 18.09 5.10
CA ASN A 141 22.40 17.25 4.38
C ASN A 141 22.21 17.44 2.86
N GLU A 142 23.22 17.97 2.19
CA GLU A 142 23.17 18.26 0.74
C GLU A 142 23.32 17.02 -0.15
N ASN A 143 23.75 15.88 0.44
CA ASN A 143 23.95 14.62 -0.30
C ASN A 143 22.69 13.75 -0.36
N ILE A 144 21.52 14.35 -0.08
CA ILE A 144 20.22 13.66 -0.04
C ILE A 144 19.30 14.26 -1.07
N THR A 145 18.60 13.42 -1.81
CA THR A 145 17.53 13.84 -2.72
C THR A 145 16.28 13.01 -2.54
N LEU A 146 15.11 13.64 -2.69
CA LEU A 146 13.81 12.99 -2.73
C LEU A 146 13.20 13.12 -4.11
N ASP A 147 12.98 11.99 -4.79
CA ASP A 147 12.17 11.94 -6.01
C ASP A 147 10.69 11.69 -5.64
N VAL A 148 9.79 12.59 -6.08
CA VAL A 148 8.37 12.55 -5.78
C VAL A 148 7.58 12.15 -7.03
N PHE A 149 7.05 10.92 -7.02
CA PHE A 149 6.19 10.35 -8.07
C PHE A 149 4.73 10.37 -7.63
N SER A 150 4.19 11.54 -7.37
CA SER A 150 2.88 11.71 -6.76
C SER A 150 1.94 12.49 -7.68
N SER A 151 0.74 11.96 -7.92
CA SER A 151 -0.32 12.60 -8.69
C SER A 151 -1.65 11.88 -8.45
N THR A 152 -2.75 12.59 -8.67
CA THR A 152 -4.10 12.02 -8.66
C THR A 152 -4.38 11.18 -9.91
N LYS A 153 -3.54 11.27 -10.95
CA LYS A 153 -3.67 10.57 -12.23
C LYS A 153 -3.70 9.05 -12.14
N ILE A 154 -3.23 8.48 -11.03
CA ILE A 154 -3.31 7.04 -10.78
C ILE A 154 -4.73 6.50 -10.84
N TYR A 155 -5.75 7.33 -10.61
CA TYR A 155 -7.17 6.99 -10.72
C TYR A 155 -7.82 7.40 -12.06
N GLY A 156 -6.99 7.78 -13.05
CA GLY A 156 -7.42 8.15 -14.40
C GLY A 156 -7.46 9.66 -14.64
N ASN A 157 -7.58 10.04 -15.93
CA ASN A 157 -7.55 11.44 -16.35
C ASN A 157 -8.74 12.22 -15.79
N GLU A 158 -9.95 11.65 -15.82
CA GLU A 158 -11.16 12.30 -15.30
C GLU A 158 -11.03 12.61 -13.80
N PHE A 159 -10.49 11.67 -13.02
CA PHE A 159 -10.24 11.91 -11.59
C PHE A 159 -9.18 13.00 -11.40
N MET A 160 -8.12 12.98 -12.20
CA MET A 160 -7.07 14.00 -12.18
C MET A 160 -7.66 15.37 -12.49
N ASP A 161 -8.44 15.51 -13.58
CA ASP A 161 -9.00 16.78 -14.02
C ASP A 161 -9.91 17.43 -12.95
N ASN A 162 -10.57 16.59 -12.13
CA ASN A 162 -11.47 17.05 -11.07
C ASN A 162 -10.79 17.30 -9.71
N ASN A 163 -9.61 16.75 -9.45
CA ASN A 163 -9.03 16.73 -8.09
C ASN A 163 -7.61 17.26 -8.01
N ASP A 164 -6.83 17.27 -9.08
CA ASP A 164 -5.39 17.56 -9.05
C ASP A 164 -5.10 19.04 -8.69
N ASP A 165 -6.03 19.95 -9.00
CA ASP A 165 -5.90 21.38 -8.68
C ASP A 165 -5.68 21.65 -7.20
N THR A 166 -6.31 20.86 -6.32
CA THR A 166 -6.14 20.93 -4.86
C THR A 166 -4.68 20.70 -4.43
N TYR A 167 -3.93 19.92 -5.21
CA TYR A 167 -2.56 19.52 -4.87
C TYR A 167 -1.48 20.30 -5.64
N LYS A 168 -1.85 21.16 -6.60
CA LYS A 168 -0.90 22.04 -7.32
C LYS A 168 0.03 22.84 -6.41
N PRO A 169 -0.43 23.42 -5.26
CA PRO A 169 0.46 24.10 -4.34
C PRO A 169 1.56 23.20 -3.76
N LEU A 170 1.25 21.93 -3.47
CA LEU A 170 2.25 20.97 -3.00
C LEU A 170 3.24 20.57 -4.10
N TYR A 171 2.78 20.45 -5.34
CA TYR A 171 3.68 20.19 -6.47
C TYR A 171 4.61 21.36 -6.76
N ALA A 172 4.11 22.60 -6.65
CA ALA A 172 4.93 23.79 -6.75
C ALA A 172 5.98 23.85 -5.63
N GLN A 173 5.56 23.62 -4.37
CA GLN A 173 6.48 23.50 -3.23
C GLN A 173 7.56 22.46 -3.46
N ALA A 174 7.20 21.27 -3.97
CA ALA A 174 8.16 20.21 -4.28
C ALA A 174 9.18 20.66 -5.34
N ALA A 175 8.75 21.41 -6.35
CA ALA A 175 9.62 21.91 -7.41
C ALA A 175 10.56 23.04 -6.96
N GLU A 176 10.23 23.78 -5.90
CA GLU A 176 11.06 24.86 -5.33
C GLU A 176 12.15 24.36 -4.40
N LEU A 177 12.02 23.17 -3.81
CA LEU A 177 12.99 22.61 -2.89
C LEU A 177 14.19 22.03 -3.65
N LYS A 178 15.40 22.49 -3.32
CA LYS A 178 16.65 22.08 -4.00
C LYS A 178 16.97 20.58 -3.90
N ASN A 179 16.54 19.94 -2.81
CA ASN A 179 16.74 18.54 -2.50
C ASN A 179 15.54 17.64 -2.86
N VAL A 180 14.56 18.18 -3.62
CA VAL A 180 13.37 17.44 -4.07
C VAL A 180 13.25 17.54 -5.59
N ASN A 181 12.99 16.42 -6.24
CA ASN A 181 12.68 16.35 -7.66
C ASN A 181 11.23 15.91 -7.85
N TYR A 182 10.36 16.81 -8.22
CA TYR A 182 8.99 16.46 -8.58
C TYR A 182 8.95 15.79 -9.95
N ARG A 183 8.57 14.51 -10.00
CA ARG A 183 8.54 13.67 -11.21
C ARG A 183 7.13 13.49 -11.79
N GLY A 184 6.08 13.89 -11.05
CA GLY A 184 4.72 13.68 -11.48
C GLY A 184 4.29 12.21 -11.46
N TRP A 185 3.30 11.86 -12.27
CA TRP A 185 2.79 10.49 -12.36
C TRP A 185 3.67 9.58 -13.21
N HIS A 186 3.93 8.38 -12.68
CA HIS A 186 4.52 7.28 -13.44
C HIS A 186 3.73 5.99 -13.18
N SER A 187 3.79 5.04 -14.10
CA SER A 187 3.13 3.75 -13.95
C SER A 187 3.78 2.93 -12.82
N ASN A 188 3.01 2.02 -12.22
CA ASN A 188 3.55 1.08 -11.24
C ASN A 188 4.73 0.27 -11.80
N ASP A 189 4.66 -0.19 -13.06
CA ASP A 189 5.75 -0.90 -13.73
C ASP A 189 7.04 -0.06 -13.81
N TYR A 190 6.92 1.26 -14.04
CA TYR A 190 8.07 2.17 -14.03
C TYR A 190 8.67 2.26 -12.63
N ILE A 191 7.83 2.49 -11.60
CA ILE A 191 8.28 2.57 -10.20
C ILE A 191 8.99 1.27 -9.80
N CYS A 192 8.36 0.12 -10.02
CA CYS A 192 8.94 -1.19 -9.67
C CYS A 192 10.26 -1.48 -10.39
N LYS A 193 10.42 -1.02 -11.64
CA LYS A 193 11.67 -1.17 -12.40
C LYS A 193 12.81 -0.33 -11.82
N HIS A 194 12.52 0.84 -11.25
CA HIS A 194 13.52 1.80 -10.78
C HIS A 194 13.64 1.89 -9.26
N ILE A 195 12.81 1.15 -8.51
CA ILE A 195 12.72 1.28 -7.04
C ILE A 195 14.06 1.00 -6.34
N THR A 196 14.88 0.10 -6.87
CA THR A 196 16.22 -0.21 -6.30
C THR A 196 17.29 0.85 -6.57
N ASP A 197 16.96 1.92 -7.33
CA ASP A 197 17.82 3.09 -7.45
C ASP A 197 17.77 3.99 -6.19
N TYR A 198 16.85 3.68 -5.27
CA TYR A 198 16.61 4.42 -4.04
C TYR A 198 17.04 3.60 -2.82
N GLN A 199 17.36 4.29 -1.73
CA GLN A 199 17.81 3.69 -0.48
C GLN A 199 16.74 3.78 0.62
N ILE A 200 15.93 4.85 0.60
CA ILE A 200 14.96 5.13 1.65
C ILE A 200 13.58 5.40 1.04
N PHE A 201 12.55 4.82 1.65
CA PHE A 201 11.15 5.15 1.40
C PHE A 201 10.56 5.85 2.63
N PRO A 202 10.58 7.20 2.68
CA PRO A 202 10.01 7.95 3.80
C PRO A 202 8.50 8.15 3.57
N TYR A 203 7.71 7.17 3.96
CA TYR A 203 6.25 7.21 3.83
C TYR A 203 5.62 7.95 5.01
N SER A 204 5.50 9.26 4.91
CA SER A 204 4.92 10.16 5.90
C SER A 204 3.38 10.07 5.98
N ASN A 205 2.89 8.86 6.09
CA ASN A 205 1.47 8.54 5.97
C ASN A 205 0.59 9.23 7.04
N ASN A 206 -0.47 9.89 6.58
CA ASN A 206 -1.55 10.45 7.39
C ASN A 206 -2.93 9.87 7.03
N TRP A 207 -2.95 8.75 6.31
CA TRP A 207 -4.14 8.03 5.90
C TRP A 207 -4.26 6.70 6.65
N GLU A 208 -5.47 6.32 7.05
CA GLU A 208 -5.71 5.04 7.72
C GLU A 208 -5.66 3.89 6.71
N GLU A 209 -4.44 3.39 6.47
CA GLU A 209 -4.18 2.34 5.47
C GLU A 209 -4.85 1.01 5.85
N THR A 210 -5.37 0.30 4.86
CA THR A 210 -5.91 -1.05 5.03
C THR A 210 -4.87 -2.15 4.75
N SER A 211 -3.82 -1.84 3.98
CA SER A 211 -2.72 -2.76 3.67
C SER A 211 -1.46 -2.00 3.22
N CYS A 212 -1.52 -1.18 2.17
CA CYS A 212 -0.42 -0.43 1.56
C CYS A 212 0.53 -1.24 0.67
N ILE A 213 0.20 -1.34 -0.61
CA ILE A 213 1.03 -2.02 -1.62
C ILE A 213 2.39 -1.32 -1.79
N SER A 214 2.41 0.02 -1.78
CA SER A 214 3.66 0.80 -1.89
C SER A 214 4.67 0.46 -0.79
N ALA A 215 4.19 0.18 0.43
CA ALA A 215 5.04 -0.27 1.52
C ALA A 215 5.59 -1.68 1.26
N ILE A 216 4.75 -2.60 0.77
CA ILE A 216 5.17 -3.97 0.42
C ILE A 216 6.22 -3.93 -0.69
N GLU A 217 6.04 -3.08 -1.71
CA GLU A 217 6.98 -2.89 -2.82
C GLU A 217 8.33 -2.35 -2.33
N ALA A 218 8.32 -1.30 -1.51
CA ALA A 218 9.54 -0.71 -0.97
C ALA A 218 10.32 -1.67 -0.07
N LEU A 219 9.63 -2.36 0.84
CA LEU A 219 10.23 -3.34 1.74
C LEU A 219 10.70 -4.59 0.98
N GLY A 220 9.92 -5.02 -0.03
CA GLY A 220 10.29 -6.11 -0.94
C GLY A 220 11.44 -5.79 -1.87
N ALA A 221 11.70 -4.52 -2.15
CA ALA A 221 12.88 -4.06 -2.88
C ALA A 221 14.11 -3.84 -1.97
N GLY A 222 13.94 -3.99 -0.63
CA GLY A 222 15.00 -3.82 0.35
C GLY A 222 15.37 -2.37 0.64
N LEU A 223 14.42 -1.43 0.49
CA LEU A 223 14.61 -0.04 0.90
C LEU A 223 14.46 0.07 2.42
N HIS A 224 15.22 0.99 3.02
CA HIS A 224 14.95 1.39 4.40
C HIS A 224 13.65 2.20 4.46
N MET A 225 12.69 1.76 5.23
CA MET A 225 11.40 2.43 5.33
C MET A 225 11.30 3.24 6.62
N ILE A 226 10.79 4.47 6.51
CA ILE A 226 10.39 5.31 7.64
C ILE A 226 8.89 5.59 7.45
N THR A 227 8.05 5.27 8.42
CA THR A 227 6.61 5.44 8.27
C THR A 227 5.91 5.67 9.61
N THR A 228 4.60 5.94 9.56
CA THR A 228 3.76 6.00 10.75
C THR A 228 3.20 4.62 11.10
N ASN A 229 2.77 4.46 12.35
CA ASN A 229 2.05 3.27 12.82
C ASN A 229 0.53 3.35 12.59
N TYR A 230 0.08 4.14 11.58
CA TYR A 230 -1.33 4.45 11.37
C TYR A 230 -2.03 3.43 10.47
N GLY A 231 -3.23 3.00 10.87
CA GLY A 231 -3.99 1.96 10.17
C GLY A 231 -3.30 0.59 10.22
N ALA A 232 -3.34 -0.15 9.12
CA ALA A 232 -2.73 -1.47 8.98
C ALA A 232 -1.21 -1.44 8.72
N LEU A 233 -0.54 -0.28 8.78
CA LEU A 233 0.90 -0.21 8.47
C LEU A 233 1.73 -1.05 9.44
N PHE A 234 1.39 -1.08 10.73
CA PHE A 234 2.11 -1.92 11.68
C PHE A 234 1.97 -3.42 11.33
N GLU A 235 0.78 -3.87 10.89
CA GLU A 235 0.59 -5.25 10.43
C GLU A 235 1.33 -5.54 9.12
N THR A 236 1.27 -4.59 8.17
CA THR A 236 1.88 -4.77 6.84
C THR A 236 3.40 -4.71 6.89
N CYS A 237 3.95 -3.81 7.71
CA CYS A 237 5.37 -3.51 7.74
C CYS A 237 6.11 -4.21 8.90
N SER A 238 5.38 -4.73 9.90
CA SER A 238 5.96 -5.41 11.08
C SER A 238 7.00 -4.51 11.78
N GLU A 239 8.10 -5.07 12.25
CA GLU A 239 9.20 -4.36 12.92
C GLU A 239 10.28 -3.82 11.97
N TRP A 240 10.11 -3.92 10.65
CA TRP A 240 11.13 -3.53 9.69
C TRP A 240 11.39 -2.01 9.59
N PRO A 241 10.35 -1.13 9.59
CA PRO A 241 10.54 0.31 9.48
C PRO A 241 11.01 0.98 10.77
N VAL A 242 11.58 2.16 10.61
CA VAL A 242 11.56 3.17 11.68
C VAL A 242 10.16 3.76 11.74
N TYR A 243 9.49 3.66 12.90
CA TYR A 243 8.16 4.21 13.10
C TYR A 243 8.21 5.60 13.71
N VAL A 244 7.54 6.53 13.04
CA VAL A 244 7.17 7.85 13.57
C VAL A 244 5.75 7.74 14.12
N GLN A 245 5.54 8.16 15.35
CA GLN A 245 4.21 8.18 15.94
C GLN A 245 3.29 9.11 15.12
N TYR A 246 2.12 8.60 14.71
CA TYR A 246 1.12 9.42 14.04
C TYR A 246 0.64 10.56 14.97
N ASP A 247 0.58 11.76 14.42
CA ASP A 247 0.07 12.96 15.07
C ASP A 247 -0.81 13.76 14.09
N THR A 248 -1.83 14.40 14.58
CA THR A 248 -2.66 15.34 13.80
C THR A 248 -1.97 16.69 13.57
N ASN A 249 -0.92 16.99 14.32
CA ASN A 249 -0.03 18.12 14.07
C ASN A 249 1.03 17.75 13.03
N TYR A 250 0.76 18.08 11.78
CA TYR A 250 1.64 17.76 10.66
C TYR A 250 3.01 18.44 10.70
N LYS A 251 3.13 19.57 11.43
CA LYS A 251 4.43 20.20 11.67
C LYS A 251 5.30 19.32 12.57
N ASN A 252 4.75 18.82 13.67
CA ASN A 252 5.45 17.89 14.55
C ASN A 252 5.85 16.61 13.77
N MET A 253 4.95 16.10 12.93
CA MET A 253 5.27 14.94 12.10
C MET A 253 6.43 15.23 11.15
N SER A 254 6.45 16.40 10.50
CA SER A 254 7.56 16.80 9.61
C SER A 254 8.90 16.84 10.36
N GLU A 255 8.92 17.39 11.57
CA GLU A 255 10.10 17.44 12.44
C GLU A 255 10.56 16.03 12.84
N CYS A 256 9.64 15.14 13.22
CA CYS A 256 9.95 13.75 13.54
C CYS A 256 10.48 12.96 12.32
N PHE A 257 9.89 13.17 11.14
CA PHE A 257 10.38 12.53 9.90
C PHE A 257 11.75 13.04 9.52
N ALA A 258 12.03 14.35 9.64
CA ALA A 258 13.36 14.89 9.38
C ALA A 258 14.41 14.26 10.31
N TYR A 259 14.12 14.18 11.61
CA TYR A 259 15.00 13.54 12.59
C TYR A 259 15.21 12.04 12.29
N ALA A 260 14.16 11.32 11.95
CA ALA A 260 14.25 9.90 11.62
C ALA A 260 15.09 9.66 10.34
N ILE A 261 14.94 10.51 9.32
CA ILE A 261 15.73 10.45 8.09
C ILE A 261 17.22 10.71 8.41
N ASP A 262 17.55 11.77 9.15
CA ASP A 262 18.92 12.08 9.55
C ASP A 262 19.56 10.91 10.34
N SER A 263 18.78 10.31 11.27
CA SER A 263 19.25 9.15 12.05
C SER A 263 19.55 7.93 11.16
N VAL A 264 18.69 7.65 10.16
CA VAL A 264 18.89 6.51 9.23
C VAL A 264 20.14 6.71 8.37
N ILE A 265 20.38 7.92 7.91
CA ILE A 265 21.49 8.26 7.03
C ILE A 265 22.83 7.91 7.67
N ASP A 266 22.97 8.15 8.97
CA ASP A 266 24.22 7.93 9.70
C ASP A 266 24.69 6.48 9.68
N TYR A 267 23.75 5.52 9.68
CA TYR A 267 24.08 4.09 9.74
C TYR A 267 23.71 3.30 8.47
N LEU A 268 23.08 3.92 7.48
CA LEU A 268 22.60 3.21 6.28
C LEU A 268 23.69 2.39 5.56
N HIS A 269 24.93 2.89 5.57
CA HIS A 269 26.07 2.24 4.93
C HIS A 269 26.73 1.14 5.77
N HIS A 270 26.30 0.92 7.03
CA HIS A 270 26.89 -0.10 7.90
C HIS A 270 26.46 -1.51 7.47
N ASP A 271 27.39 -2.46 7.54
CA ASP A 271 27.13 -3.86 7.15
C ASP A 271 25.90 -4.44 7.85
N ARG A 272 25.74 -4.20 9.15
CA ARG A 272 24.55 -4.66 9.90
C ARG A 272 23.24 -4.09 9.37
N CYS A 273 23.24 -2.85 8.90
CA CYS A 273 22.04 -2.28 8.27
C CYS A 273 21.77 -2.97 6.93
N GLN A 274 22.81 -3.19 6.15
CA GLN A 274 22.70 -3.85 4.85
C GLN A 274 22.25 -5.31 4.99
N GLU A 275 22.71 -6.04 5.99
CA GLU A 275 22.25 -7.39 6.35
C GLU A 275 20.78 -7.38 6.78
N HIS A 276 20.36 -6.43 7.63
CA HIS A 276 18.98 -6.26 8.03
C HIS A 276 18.05 -6.01 6.85
N LEU A 277 18.42 -5.15 5.92
CA LEU A 277 17.64 -4.88 4.70
C LEU A 277 17.57 -6.10 3.76
N GLN A 278 18.61 -6.95 3.74
CA GLN A 278 18.55 -8.23 3.02
C GLN A 278 17.58 -9.20 3.67
N MET A 279 17.62 -9.35 5.00
CA MET A 279 16.67 -10.18 5.74
C MET A 279 15.22 -9.69 5.55
N GLN A 280 15.01 -8.37 5.54
CA GLN A 280 13.72 -7.74 5.24
C GLN A 280 13.24 -8.15 3.84
N GLN A 281 14.07 -7.99 2.81
CA GLN A 281 13.72 -8.36 1.44
C GLN A 281 13.34 -9.84 1.33
N ASP A 282 14.13 -10.73 1.93
CA ASP A 282 13.89 -12.18 1.94
C ASP A 282 12.57 -12.53 2.63
N PHE A 283 12.24 -11.83 3.72
CA PHE A 283 10.95 -11.96 4.40
C PHE A 283 9.79 -11.60 3.49
N TYR A 284 9.84 -10.42 2.81
CA TYR A 284 8.76 -10.00 1.91
C TYR A 284 8.64 -10.92 0.71
N LYS A 285 9.74 -11.36 0.12
CA LYS A 285 9.76 -12.34 -0.98
C LYS A 285 9.10 -13.67 -0.58
N LYS A 286 9.31 -14.11 0.65
CA LYS A 286 8.74 -15.35 1.18
C LYS A 286 7.26 -15.22 1.53
N PHE A 287 6.84 -14.11 2.18
CA PHE A 287 5.53 -14.00 2.80
C PHE A 287 4.55 -13.06 2.09
N TYR A 288 5.04 -12.16 1.21
CA TYR A 288 4.22 -11.19 0.48
C TYR A 288 4.31 -11.35 -1.03
N SER A 289 4.73 -12.53 -1.53
CA SER A 289 4.75 -12.84 -2.96
C SER A 289 3.41 -13.38 -3.44
N TRP A 290 3.08 -13.10 -4.71
CA TRP A 290 1.90 -13.71 -5.34
C TRP A 290 2.02 -15.22 -5.53
N SER A 291 3.23 -15.79 -5.60
CA SER A 291 3.42 -17.24 -5.54
C SER A 291 2.88 -17.86 -4.25
N LYS A 292 3.08 -17.19 -3.13
CA LYS A 292 2.51 -17.58 -1.83
C LYS A 292 1.00 -17.28 -1.78
N ARG A 293 0.60 -16.11 -2.25
CA ARG A 293 -0.77 -15.62 -2.17
C ARG A 293 -1.74 -16.44 -3.02
N SER A 294 -1.29 -16.88 -4.21
CA SER A 294 -2.09 -17.75 -5.08
C SER A 294 -2.46 -19.08 -4.41
N LEU A 295 -1.55 -19.66 -3.63
CA LEU A 295 -1.84 -20.88 -2.87
C LEU A 295 -2.92 -20.63 -1.79
N GLU A 296 -2.87 -19.51 -1.10
CA GLU A 296 -3.88 -19.15 -0.09
C GLU A 296 -5.26 -18.93 -0.75
N TRP A 297 -5.31 -18.22 -1.89
CA TRP A 297 -6.53 -18.05 -2.66
C TRP A 297 -7.07 -19.38 -3.18
N THR A 298 -6.23 -20.22 -3.78
CA THR A 298 -6.64 -21.53 -4.30
C THR A 298 -7.22 -22.40 -3.19
N ASN A 299 -6.51 -22.55 -2.07
CA ASN A 299 -6.99 -23.33 -0.93
C ASN A 299 -8.31 -22.80 -0.37
N PHE A 300 -8.47 -21.47 -0.27
CA PHE A 300 -9.71 -20.86 0.19
C PHE A 300 -10.87 -21.17 -0.78
N LEU A 301 -10.67 -20.91 -2.08
CA LEU A 301 -11.72 -21.12 -3.10
C LEU A 301 -12.14 -22.59 -3.22
N GLU A 302 -11.18 -23.53 -3.22
CA GLU A 302 -11.45 -24.97 -3.22
C GLU A 302 -12.19 -25.40 -1.94
N GLY A 303 -11.78 -24.89 -0.79
CA GLY A 303 -12.47 -25.14 0.48
C GLY A 303 -13.93 -24.69 0.46
N VAL A 304 -14.21 -23.51 -0.12
CA VAL A 304 -15.57 -22.97 -0.26
C VAL A 304 -16.42 -23.84 -1.21
N LEU A 305 -15.85 -24.35 -2.33
CA LEU A 305 -16.56 -25.22 -3.25
C LEU A 305 -16.91 -26.57 -2.59
N ASN A 306 -15.93 -27.17 -1.89
CA ASN A 306 -16.12 -28.46 -1.22
C ASN A 306 -17.16 -28.41 -0.09
N ALA A 307 -17.32 -27.26 0.56
CA ALA A 307 -18.32 -27.07 1.60
C ALA A 307 -19.76 -26.91 1.07
N LYS A 308 -19.92 -26.63 -0.24
CA LYS A 308 -21.24 -26.50 -0.90
C LYS A 308 -21.66 -27.78 -1.65
N SER A 309 -20.73 -28.69 -1.93
CA SER A 309 -21.00 -30.01 -2.53
C SER A 309 -21.38 -31.03 -1.45
#